data_fea39f11c6173d50ea4e0f8beb352b45
#
_entry.id   fea39f11c6173d50ea4e0f8beb352b45
#
_cell.length_a   1.000
_cell.length_b   1.000
_cell.length_c   1.000
_cell.angle_alpha   90.00
_cell.angle_beta   90.00
_cell.angle_gamma   90.00
#
_symmetry.space_group_name_H-M   'P 1'
#
loop_
_entity.id
_entity.type
_entity.pdbx_description
1 polymer ?
#
loop_
_entity_poly.entity_id
_entity_poly.type
_entity_poly.pdbx_seq_one_letter_code
_entity_poly.pdbx_strand_id
1 'polypeptide(L)'
;MDVTINPLSKAIGAEILGVDLSEKVDLEDLFRINLAMQKSLVLVFRNQKLEPNNLLSAVRLFGDTMEQHLTDTLMESHPEIAVLDSREMPPDKEGKIIPFGGREWHTAHTNHEIPPKFTAIYAIKLPASGGDTSFANMHLAFDSLPSSEKVKLSSLETVNKIEDFAYIDEAAREKFGQLPIHPLIRTPPDTGRKAIYVHPGKLEKLVGMEPAESQQLIQNLLEKVLTPDICYRHKWKEGDLLLCDNRAVLHLSLIHI
;
A
#
# COMPACT_ATOMS: atom_id res chain seq x y z
N MET A 1 29.40 -4.25 -1.17
CA MET A 1 28.74 -5.54 -0.82
C MET A 1 27.86 -5.88 -2.01
N ASP A 2 27.78 -7.15 -2.42
CA ASP A 2 26.94 -7.49 -3.57
C ASP A 2 25.46 -7.56 -3.14
N VAL A 3 24.64 -6.70 -3.72
CA VAL A 3 23.19 -6.75 -3.53
C VAL A 3 22.63 -8.04 -4.13
N THR A 4 21.96 -8.83 -3.30
CA THR A 4 21.28 -10.06 -3.70
C THR A 4 19.77 -9.85 -3.67
N ILE A 5 19.09 -10.29 -4.72
CA ILE A 5 17.64 -10.15 -4.89
C ILE A 5 17.02 -11.54 -4.96
N ASN A 6 16.28 -11.93 -3.94
CA ASN A 6 15.64 -13.23 -3.82
C ASN A 6 14.12 -13.10 -3.93
N PRO A 7 13.44 -13.84 -4.81
CA PRO A 7 11.98 -13.83 -4.86
C PRO A 7 11.39 -14.41 -3.57
N LEU A 8 10.38 -13.74 -3.01
CA LEU A 8 9.63 -14.19 -1.81
C LEU A 8 8.46 -15.10 -2.16
N SER A 9 7.90 -14.93 -3.36
CA SER A 9 6.91 -15.84 -3.92
C SER A 9 7.04 -15.88 -5.46
N LYS A 10 6.25 -16.73 -6.11
CA LYS A 10 6.20 -16.79 -7.58
C LYS A 10 5.50 -15.57 -8.18
N ALA A 11 4.59 -14.96 -7.45
CA ALA A 11 3.69 -13.92 -7.95
C ALA A 11 4.14 -12.49 -7.60
N ILE A 12 4.71 -12.30 -6.42
CA ILE A 12 4.94 -10.97 -5.84
C ILE A 12 5.96 -11.05 -4.71
N GLY A 13 6.76 -9.99 -4.59
CA GLY A 13 7.71 -9.79 -3.51
C GLY A 13 9.12 -10.29 -3.81
N ALA A 14 10.11 -9.47 -3.45
CA ALA A 14 11.51 -9.82 -3.43
C ALA A 14 12.18 -9.33 -2.13
N GLU A 15 13.07 -10.14 -1.60
CA GLU A 15 13.94 -9.79 -0.49
C GLU A 15 15.25 -9.23 -1.03
N ILE A 16 15.67 -8.09 -0.49
CA ILE A 16 16.91 -7.42 -0.85
C ILE A 16 17.89 -7.58 0.29
N LEU A 17 19.02 -8.20 0.01
CA LEU A 17 20.10 -8.45 0.95
C LEU A 17 21.39 -7.74 0.51
N GLY A 18 22.29 -7.47 1.47
CA GLY A 18 23.59 -6.89 1.19
C GLY A 18 23.58 -5.37 0.98
N VAL A 19 22.48 -4.68 1.33
CA VAL A 19 22.41 -3.22 1.31
C VAL A 19 22.07 -2.69 2.71
N ASP A 20 22.78 -1.65 3.12
CA ASP A 20 22.45 -0.83 4.29
C ASP A 20 21.91 0.51 3.80
N LEU A 21 20.63 0.75 4.03
CA LEU A 21 19.95 1.96 3.58
C LEU A 21 20.22 3.18 4.49
N SER A 22 20.93 3.02 5.58
CA SER A 22 21.45 4.14 6.37
C SER A 22 22.69 4.79 5.71
N GLU A 23 23.31 4.10 4.76
CA GLU A 23 24.47 4.52 4.03
C GLU A 23 24.15 4.87 2.57
N LYS A 24 25.13 5.42 1.87
CA LYS A 24 24.96 5.72 0.43
C LYS A 24 24.91 4.44 -0.39
N VAL A 25 23.79 4.23 -1.08
CA VAL A 25 23.63 3.12 -2.01
C VAL A 25 24.32 3.45 -3.36
N ASP A 26 25.05 2.49 -3.90
CA ASP A 26 25.65 2.60 -5.22
C ASP A 26 24.59 2.71 -6.32
N LEU A 27 24.88 3.48 -7.37
CA LEU A 27 23.91 3.71 -8.45
C LEU A 27 23.57 2.45 -9.24
N GLU A 28 24.51 1.54 -9.41
CA GLU A 28 24.28 0.26 -10.09
C GLU A 28 23.35 -0.62 -9.24
N ASP A 29 23.58 -0.71 -7.94
CA ASP A 29 22.71 -1.43 -7.03
C ASP A 29 21.33 -0.81 -6.95
N LEU A 30 21.23 0.52 -6.87
CA LEU A 30 19.94 1.22 -6.90
C LEU A 30 19.17 0.95 -8.20
N PHE A 31 19.85 0.91 -9.34
CA PHE A 31 19.24 0.56 -10.61
C PHE A 31 18.69 -0.89 -10.60
N ARG A 32 19.47 -1.85 -10.10
CA ARG A 32 19.05 -3.25 -9.96
C ARG A 32 17.85 -3.40 -9.02
N ILE A 33 17.84 -2.67 -7.90
CA ILE A 33 16.74 -2.64 -6.93
C ILE A 33 15.47 -2.06 -7.59
N ASN A 34 15.58 -0.98 -8.36
CA ASN A 34 14.43 -0.40 -9.07
C ASN A 34 13.86 -1.37 -10.14
N LEU A 35 14.71 -2.11 -10.86
CA LEU A 35 14.24 -3.16 -11.76
C LEU A 35 13.53 -4.29 -11.00
N ALA A 36 14.03 -4.67 -9.82
CA ALA A 36 13.37 -5.64 -8.97
C ALA A 36 12.00 -5.15 -8.49
N MET A 37 11.85 -3.85 -8.15
CA MET A 37 10.57 -3.24 -7.79
C MET A 37 9.55 -3.38 -8.92
N GLN A 38 9.92 -3.03 -10.16
CA GLN A 38 9.02 -3.15 -11.32
C GLN A 38 8.55 -4.59 -11.56
N LYS A 39 9.43 -5.57 -11.31
CA LYS A 39 9.14 -6.99 -11.50
C LYS A 39 8.35 -7.60 -10.35
N SER A 40 8.71 -7.25 -9.11
CA SER A 40 8.23 -7.92 -7.89
C SER A 40 7.17 -7.13 -7.14
N LEU A 41 7.00 -5.83 -7.40
CA LEU A 41 5.99 -4.92 -6.83
C LEU A 41 6.09 -4.70 -5.32
N VAL A 42 6.75 -5.57 -4.60
CA VAL A 42 7.04 -5.48 -3.16
C VAL A 42 8.50 -5.80 -2.94
N LEU A 43 9.22 -4.92 -2.25
CA LEU A 43 10.60 -5.16 -1.82
C LEU A 43 10.68 -5.17 -0.30
N VAL A 44 11.46 -6.10 0.24
CA VAL A 44 11.74 -6.21 1.66
C VAL A 44 13.25 -6.10 1.88
N PHE A 45 13.66 -5.05 2.56
CA PHE A 45 15.05 -4.83 3.01
C PHE A 45 15.14 -5.31 4.45
N ARG A 46 15.94 -6.36 4.70
CA ARG A 46 16.07 -6.96 6.02
C ARG A 46 17.13 -6.28 6.88
N ASN A 47 16.96 -6.39 8.19
CA ASN A 47 17.95 -6.00 9.20
C ASN A 47 18.42 -4.54 9.11
N GLN A 48 17.54 -3.64 8.68
CA GLN A 48 17.84 -2.22 8.62
C GLN A 48 17.81 -1.60 10.01
N LYS A 49 18.68 -0.61 10.24
CA LYS A 49 18.73 0.19 11.48
C LYS A 49 18.62 1.66 11.07
N LEU A 50 17.38 2.13 10.96
CA LEU A 50 17.09 3.45 10.41
C LEU A 50 16.52 4.36 11.50
N GLU A 51 17.27 5.38 11.84
CA GLU A 51 16.73 6.54 12.54
C GLU A 51 15.81 7.35 11.59
N PRO A 52 14.93 8.23 12.07
CA PRO A 52 13.96 8.92 11.23
C PRO A 52 14.56 9.60 9.99
N ASN A 53 15.70 10.29 10.13
CA ASN A 53 16.39 10.93 9.01
C ASN A 53 16.91 9.91 7.98
N ASN A 54 17.45 8.78 8.45
CA ASN A 54 17.92 7.71 7.58
C ASN A 54 16.75 7.04 6.86
N LEU A 55 15.63 6.83 7.55
CA LEU A 55 14.40 6.30 6.93
C LEU A 55 13.91 7.20 5.80
N LEU A 56 13.81 8.51 6.03
CA LEU A 56 13.43 9.45 4.98
C LEU A 56 14.42 9.48 3.81
N SER A 57 15.72 9.44 4.11
CA SER A 57 16.76 9.37 3.07
C SER A 57 16.64 8.08 2.24
N ALA A 58 16.40 6.95 2.90
CA ALA A 58 16.23 5.65 2.25
C ALA A 58 14.99 5.62 1.33
N VAL A 59 13.83 6.09 1.80
CA VAL A 59 12.61 6.08 0.97
C VAL A 59 12.67 7.08 -0.18
N ARG A 60 13.40 8.19 -0.01
CA ARG A 60 13.63 9.18 -1.07
C ARG A 60 14.48 8.68 -2.23
N LEU A 61 15.17 7.55 -2.08
CA LEU A 61 15.81 6.85 -3.21
C LEU A 61 14.80 6.35 -4.26
N PHE A 62 13.53 6.22 -3.86
CA PHE A 62 12.44 5.68 -4.71
C PHE A 62 11.46 6.75 -5.16
N GLY A 63 11.51 7.96 -4.61
CA GLY A 63 10.67 9.10 -4.94
C GLY A 63 10.50 10.06 -3.79
N ASP A 64 9.89 11.21 -4.05
CA ASP A 64 9.63 12.21 -3.04
C ASP A 64 8.60 11.72 -2.02
N THR A 65 8.76 12.16 -0.77
CA THR A 65 7.80 11.91 0.30
C THR A 65 6.59 12.85 0.16
N MET A 66 5.42 12.41 0.63
CA MET A 66 4.22 13.22 0.64
C MET A 66 3.74 13.47 2.06
N GLU A 67 2.97 14.54 2.24
CA GLU A 67 2.29 14.81 3.49
C GLU A 67 1.22 13.75 3.77
N GLN A 68 1.13 13.31 5.03
CA GLN A 68 0.16 12.32 5.46
C GLN A 68 -1.13 13.00 5.94
N HIS A 69 -2.28 12.35 5.71
CA HIS A 69 -3.58 12.84 6.20
C HIS A 69 -3.97 12.30 7.58
N LEU A 70 -3.16 11.41 8.16
CA LEU A 70 -3.38 10.82 9.48
C LEU A 70 -2.68 11.68 10.56
N THR A 71 -3.18 12.90 10.76
CA THR A 71 -2.51 13.95 11.55
C THR A 71 -2.14 13.54 12.97
N ASP A 72 -2.98 12.75 13.65
CA ASP A 72 -2.75 12.32 15.03
C ASP A 72 -1.64 11.27 15.19
N THR A 73 -1.15 10.72 14.09
CA THR A 73 -0.10 9.69 14.11
C THR A 73 1.25 10.22 13.63
N LEU A 74 1.33 11.48 13.24
CA LEU A 74 2.56 12.04 12.67
C LEU A 74 3.63 12.23 13.75
N MET A 75 4.86 11.89 13.38
CA MET A 75 6.02 12.20 14.20
C MET A 75 6.25 13.72 14.19
N GLU A 76 6.21 14.38 15.36
CA GLU A 76 6.36 15.85 15.47
C GLU A 76 7.61 16.38 14.77
N SER A 77 8.73 15.67 14.89
CA SER A 77 10.00 16.05 14.27
C SER A 77 10.11 15.73 12.77
N HIS A 78 9.25 14.83 12.25
CA HIS A 78 9.29 14.33 10.87
C HIS A 78 7.85 14.08 10.38
N PRO A 79 7.11 15.09 9.96
CA PRO A 79 5.68 14.98 9.63
C PRO A 79 5.37 14.11 8.40
N GLU A 80 6.39 13.69 7.64
CA GLU A 80 6.25 12.70 6.58
C GLU A 80 6.18 11.25 7.12
N ILE A 81 6.47 11.03 8.41
CA ILE A 81 6.45 9.73 9.06
C ILE A 81 5.20 9.63 9.93
N ALA A 82 4.34 8.67 9.61
CA ALA A 82 3.24 8.26 10.49
C ALA A 82 3.71 7.10 11.39
N VAL A 83 3.55 7.26 12.70
CA VAL A 83 3.88 6.23 13.70
C VAL A 83 2.64 5.39 13.97
N LEU A 84 2.70 4.10 13.68
CA LEU A 84 1.60 3.17 13.89
C LEU A 84 1.88 2.36 15.16
N ASP A 85 1.46 2.88 16.32
CA ASP A 85 1.59 2.19 17.60
C ASP A 85 0.21 1.71 18.10
N SER A 86 0.02 0.40 18.11
CA SER A 86 -1.25 -0.20 18.55
C SER A 86 -1.60 0.04 20.02
N ARG A 87 -0.66 0.51 20.85
CA ARG A 87 -0.87 0.85 22.26
C ARG A 87 -1.45 2.25 22.43
N GLU A 88 -1.28 3.12 21.45
CA GLU A 88 -1.65 4.55 21.47
C GLU A 88 -2.88 4.85 20.60
N MET A 89 -3.49 3.81 20.06
CA MET A 89 -4.65 3.98 19.19
C MET A 89 -5.88 4.46 19.97
N PRO A 90 -6.54 5.54 19.50
CA PRO A 90 -7.78 5.97 20.11
C PRO A 90 -8.85 4.88 19.94
N PRO A 91 -9.68 4.67 20.97
CA PRO A 91 -10.82 3.77 20.84
C PRO A 91 -11.84 4.32 19.83
N ASP A 92 -12.60 3.42 19.23
CA ASP A 92 -13.76 3.81 18.42
C ASP A 92 -14.88 4.43 19.29
N LYS A 93 -16.00 4.80 18.64
CA LYS A 93 -17.18 5.36 19.31
C LYS A 93 -17.80 4.41 20.35
N GLU A 94 -17.45 3.13 20.32
CA GLU A 94 -17.90 2.08 21.22
C GLU A 94 -16.87 1.75 22.32
N GLY A 95 -15.74 2.47 22.35
CA GLY A 95 -14.65 2.28 23.30
C GLY A 95 -13.72 1.11 22.99
N LYS A 96 -13.83 0.52 21.79
CA LYS A 96 -12.99 -0.59 21.36
C LYS A 96 -11.74 -0.06 20.65
N ILE A 97 -10.58 -0.48 21.13
CA ILE A 97 -9.32 -0.18 20.41
C ILE A 97 -9.38 -0.87 19.05
N ILE A 98 -9.41 -0.05 18.01
CA ILE A 98 -9.34 -0.52 16.63
C ILE A 98 -7.87 -0.42 16.22
N PRO A 99 -7.17 -1.55 16.14
CA PRO A 99 -5.80 -1.54 15.68
C PRO A 99 -5.70 -0.93 14.26
N PHE A 100 -4.65 -0.16 14.02
CA PHE A 100 -4.36 0.45 12.75
C PHE A 100 -4.11 -0.61 11.69
N GLY A 101 -4.65 -0.43 10.53
CA GLY A 101 -4.45 -1.30 9.38
C GLY A 101 -5.76 -1.56 8.65
N GLY A 102 -5.69 -1.55 7.34
CA GLY A 102 -6.85 -1.84 6.51
C GLY A 102 -7.36 -3.25 6.81
N ARG A 103 -8.61 -3.31 7.29
CA ARG A 103 -9.32 -4.57 7.53
C ARG A 103 -9.73 -5.27 6.24
N GLU A 104 -9.57 -4.56 5.11
CA GLU A 104 -9.94 -5.00 3.78
C GLU A 104 -8.75 -4.88 2.84
N TRP A 105 -8.76 -5.66 1.77
CA TRP A 105 -7.79 -5.53 0.71
C TRP A 105 -7.89 -4.15 0.05
N HIS A 106 -6.82 -3.37 0.07
CA HIS A 106 -6.82 -2.01 -0.44
C HIS A 106 -5.45 -1.59 -0.96
N THR A 107 -5.44 -0.55 -1.78
CA THR A 107 -4.25 0.27 -2.03
C THR A 107 -4.32 1.57 -1.24
N ALA A 108 -3.18 2.21 -0.98
CA ALA A 108 -3.14 3.40 -0.16
C ALA A 108 -3.53 4.69 -0.93
N HIS A 109 -4.08 5.67 -0.21
CA HIS A 109 -4.21 7.07 -0.62
C HIS A 109 -5.00 7.33 -1.92
N THR A 110 -6.02 6.53 -2.24
CA THR A 110 -6.88 6.78 -3.43
C THR A 110 -7.72 8.06 -3.31
N ASN A 111 -7.80 8.65 -2.12
CA ASN A 111 -8.45 9.94 -1.88
C ASN A 111 -7.59 11.16 -2.28
N HIS A 112 -6.40 10.96 -2.83
CA HIS A 112 -5.57 12.03 -3.39
C HIS A 112 -5.72 12.09 -4.90
N GLU A 113 -5.69 13.30 -5.48
CA GLU A 113 -5.69 13.50 -6.93
C GLU A 113 -4.46 12.84 -7.58
N ILE A 114 -3.31 12.98 -6.92
CA ILE A 114 -2.06 12.32 -7.30
C ILE A 114 -1.66 11.38 -6.16
N PRO A 115 -2.10 10.11 -6.19
CA PRO A 115 -1.76 9.13 -5.17
C PRO A 115 -0.27 8.78 -5.19
N PRO A 116 0.34 8.45 -4.04
CA PRO A 116 1.75 8.08 -3.97
C PRO A 116 2.04 6.81 -4.77
N LYS A 117 3.19 6.79 -5.41
CA LYS A 117 3.68 5.63 -6.16
C LYS A 117 3.93 4.44 -5.23
N PHE A 118 4.59 4.67 -4.10
CA PHE A 118 4.95 3.64 -3.14
C PHE A 118 4.42 3.94 -1.74
N THR A 119 4.18 2.88 -0.99
CA THR A 119 4.08 2.91 0.47
C THR A 119 5.30 2.23 1.06
N ALA A 120 5.92 2.88 2.04
CA ALA A 120 7.02 2.34 2.82
C ALA A 120 6.56 2.05 4.25
N ILE A 121 6.91 0.89 4.79
CA ILE A 121 6.60 0.49 6.16
C ILE A 121 7.89 -0.03 6.80
N TYR A 122 8.28 0.57 7.93
CA TYR A 122 9.47 0.16 8.69
C TYR A 122 9.06 -0.44 10.04
N ALA A 123 9.49 -1.67 10.29
CA ALA A 123 9.15 -2.41 11.50
C ALA A 123 10.13 -2.14 12.63
N ILE A 124 9.71 -1.39 13.65
CA ILE A 124 10.52 -1.06 14.82
C ILE A 124 10.30 -2.08 15.94
N LYS A 125 9.05 -2.37 16.26
CA LYS A 125 8.63 -3.31 17.29
C LYS A 125 7.43 -4.12 16.83
N LEU A 126 7.46 -5.40 17.12
CA LEU A 126 6.43 -6.33 16.66
C LEU A 126 5.65 -6.92 17.82
N PRO A 127 4.37 -7.30 17.61
CA PRO A 127 3.62 -8.07 18.58
C PRO A 127 4.24 -9.48 18.76
N ALA A 128 3.98 -10.11 19.90
CA ALA A 128 4.46 -11.47 20.18
C ALA A 128 3.89 -12.52 19.20
N SER A 129 2.73 -12.24 18.61
CA SER A 129 2.09 -13.10 17.60
C SER A 129 1.18 -12.28 16.68
N GLY A 130 0.98 -12.75 15.46
CA GLY A 130 0.18 -12.05 14.45
C GLY A 130 0.93 -10.88 13.80
N GLY A 131 0.19 -9.92 13.29
CA GLY A 131 0.75 -8.69 12.69
C GLY A 131 1.25 -8.85 11.27
N ASP A 132 1.09 -10.01 10.63
CA ASP A 132 1.50 -10.24 9.25
C ASP A 132 0.74 -9.30 8.29
N THR A 133 1.32 -9.01 7.14
CA THR A 133 0.66 -8.24 6.08
C THR A 133 0.62 -9.08 4.80
N SER A 134 -0.55 -9.19 4.20
CA SER A 134 -0.71 -9.86 2.91
C SER A 134 -0.69 -8.84 1.77
N PHE A 135 -0.09 -9.22 0.65
CA PHE A 135 0.04 -8.45 -0.59
C PHE A 135 -0.49 -9.26 -1.76
N ALA A 136 -1.21 -8.63 -2.67
CA ALA A 136 -1.76 -9.25 -3.87
C ALA A 136 -1.28 -8.52 -5.14
N ASN A 137 -0.87 -9.29 -6.15
CA ASN A 137 -0.43 -8.79 -7.44
C ASN A 137 -1.62 -8.47 -8.34
N MET A 138 -1.95 -7.20 -8.48
CA MET A 138 -3.13 -6.75 -9.22
C MET A 138 -2.93 -6.75 -10.75
N HIS A 139 -1.71 -6.91 -11.24
CA HIS A 139 -1.47 -7.24 -12.64
C HIS A 139 -1.97 -8.66 -12.95
N LEU A 140 -1.58 -9.64 -12.12
CA LEU A 140 -2.03 -11.03 -12.29
C LEU A 140 -3.53 -11.15 -12.07
N ALA A 141 -4.10 -10.42 -11.11
CA ALA A 141 -5.54 -10.32 -10.90
C ALA A 141 -6.25 -9.86 -12.18
N PHE A 142 -5.80 -8.77 -12.81
CA PHE A 142 -6.36 -8.32 -14.08
C PHE A 142 -6.13 -9.35 -15.21
N ASP A 143 -4.95 -9.93 -15.30
CA ASP A 143 -4.61 -10.91 -16.34
C ASP A 143 -5.48 -12.17 -16.28
N SER A 144 -5.97 -12.56 -15.10
CA SER A 144 -6.84 -13.74 -14.90
C SER A 144 -8.28 -13.54 -15.41
N LEU A 145 -8.71 -12.30 -15.64
CA LEU A 145 -10.08 -12.00 -16.05
C LEU A 145 -10.34 -12.38 -17.52
N PRO A 146 -11.59 -12.80 -17.86
CA PRO A 146 -12.03 -12.97 -19.24
C PRO A 146 -11.94 -11.65 -20.04
N SER A 147 -11.71 -11.74 -21.36
CA SER A 147 -11.55 -10.57 -22.22
C SER A 147 -12.74 -9.60 -22.18
N SER A 148 -13.96 -10.11 -22.09
CA SER A 148 -15.18 -9.28 -21.97
C SER A 148 -15.21 -8.47 -20.67
N GLU A 149 -14.79 -9.07 -19.55
CA GLU A 149 -14.70 -8.37 -18.26
C GLU A 149 -13.57 -7.34 -18.26
N LYS A 150 -12.40 -7.68 -18.84
CA LYS A 150 -11.29 -6.72 -19.01
C LYS A 150 -11.73 -5.46 -19.74
N VAL A 151 -12.51 -5.59 -20.82
CA VAL A 151 -13.06 -4.46 -21.57
C VAL A 151 -14.00 -3.65 -20.69
N LYS A 152 -14.99 -4.32 -20.06
CA LYS A 152 -15.96 -3.66 -19.18
C LYS A 152 -15.29 -2.89 -18.05
N LEU A 153 -14.39 -3.55 -17.29
CA LEU A 153 -13.74 -2.94 -16.15
C LEU A 153 -12.76 -1.81 -16.54
N SER A 154 -12.13 -1.90 -17.71
CA SER A 154 -11.22 -0.84 -18.22
C SER A 154 -11.94 0.48 -18.56
N SER A 155 -13.27 0.50 -18.65
CA SER A 155 -14.05 1.72 -18.87
C SER A 155 -14.65 2.31 -17.58
N LEU A 156 -14.44 1.65 -16.44
CA LEU A 156 -14.96 2.11 -15.15
C LEU A 156 -13.98 3.04 -14.43
N GLU A 157 -14.55 4.01 -13.73
CA GLU A 157 -13.82 4.96 -12.90
C GLU A 157 -14.42 4.96 -11.49
N THR A 158 -13.53 5.08 -10.49
CA THR A 158 -13.89 5.14 -9.06
C THR A 158 -13.89 6.58 -8.60
N VAL A 159 -14.94 6.99 -7.88
CA VAL A 159 -14.99 8.21 -7.08
C VAL A 159 -14.53 7.85 -5.67
N ASN A 160 -13.50 8.53 -5.16
CA ASN A 160 -12.86 8.17 -3.90
C ASN A 160 -13.07 9.27 -2.87
N LYS A 161 -13.27 8.88 -1.61
CA LYS A 161 -13.42 9.78 -0.47
C LYS A 161 -12.34 9.51 0.58
N ILE A 162 -12.15 10.43 1.49
CA ILE A 162 -11.41 10.16 2.72
C ILE A 162 -12.22 9.21 3.62
N GLU A 163 -11.54 8.39 4.39
CA GLU A 163 -12.22 7.51 5.34
C GLU A 163 -12.95 8.32 6.43
N ASP A 164 -14.07 7.78 6.90
CA ASP A 164 -14.85 8.38 8.00
C ASP A 164 -14.36 7.85 9.37
N PHE A 165 -13.10 8.06 9.67
CA PHE A 165 -12.52 7.71 10.96
C PHE A 165 -12.61 8.88 11.94
N ALA A 166 -12.84 8.59 13.23
CA ALA A 166 -12.97 9.59 14.28
C ALA A 166 -11.67 10.41 14.53
N TYR A 167 -10.52 9.87 14.13
CA TYR A 167 -9.20 10.50 14.24
C TYR A 167 -8.79 11.36 13.04
N ILE A 168 -9.68 11.52 12.05
CA ILE A 168 -9.48 12.49 10.97
C ILE A 168 -10.20 13.77 11.38
N ASP A 169 -9.44 14.80 11.69
CA ASP A 169 -9.97 16.09 12.12
C ASP A 169 -10.67 16.86 10.97
N GLU A 170 -11.35 17.96 11.32
CA GLU A 170 -12.10 18.76 10.35
C GLU A 170 -11.16 19.44 9.33
N ALA A 171 -9.97 19.86 9.77
CA ALA A 171 -8.98 20.48 8.87
C ALA A 171 -8.45 19.49 7.85
N ALA A 172 -8.18 18.24 8.25
CA ALA A 172 -7.79 17.18 7.34
C ALA A 172 -8.93 16.82 6.37
N ARG A 173 -10.21 16.81 6.86
CA ARG A 173 -11.38 16.59 6.00
C ARG A 173 -11.54 17.71 4.97
N GLU A 174 -11.35 18.96 5.35
CA GLU A 174 -11.40 20.08 4.42
C GLU A 174 -10.28 20.00 3.38
N LYS A 175 -9.05 19.72 3.81
CA LYS A 175 -7.87 19.66 2.94
C LYS A 175 -7.88 18.46 1.99
N PHE A 176 -8.29 17.27 2.48
CA PHE A 176 -8.21 16.00 1.75
C PHE A 176 -9.58 15.41 1.38
N GLY A 177 -10.67 16.08 1.71
CA GLY A 177 -12.05 15.62 1.48
C GLY A 177 -12.56 15.79 0.05
N GLN A 178 -11.69 16.10 -0.91
CA GLN A 178 -12.03 16.08 -2.33
C GLN A 178 -12.44 14.66 -2.74
N LEU A 179 -13.18 14.56 -3.85
CA LEU A 179 -13.64 13.30 -4.41
C LEU A 179 -12.91 13.00 -5.73
N PRO A 180 -11.59 12.67 -5.68
CA PRO A 180 -10.85 12.40 -6.90
C PRO A 180 -11.38 11.17 -7.63
N ILE A 181 -11.30 11.25 -8.95
CA ILE A 181 -11.71 10.16 -9.84
C ILE A 181 -10.47 9.45 -10.35
N HIS A 182 -10.46 8.13 -10.24
CA HIS A 182 -9.37 7.29 -10.75
C HIS A 182 -9.92 6.17 -11.64
N PRO A 183 -9.17 5.76 -12.68
CA PRO A 183 -9.54 4.57 -13.43
C PRO A 183 -9.48 3.33 -12.54
N LEU A 184 -10.51 2.47 -12.59
CA LEU A 184 -10.52 1.17 -11.90
C LEU A 184 -9.38 0.27 -12.39
N ILE A 185 -9.04 0.38 -13.67
CA ILE A 185 -7.89 -0.32 -14.27
C ILE A 185 -6.82 0.69 -14.63
N ARG A 186 -5.75 0.67 -13.86
CA ARG A 186 -4.60 1.58 -14.01
C ARG A 186 -3.47 0.92 -14.79
N THR A 187 -2.72 1.72 -15.55
CA THR A 187 -1.52 1.26 -16.25
C THR A 187 -0.31 2.04 -15.75
N PRO A 188 0.47 1.51 -14.80
CA PRO A 188 1.70 2.15 -14.35
C PRO A 188 2.66 2.34 -15.53
N PRO A 189 3.20 3.57 -15.75
CA PRO A 189 4.03 3.86 -16.91
C PRO A 189 5.34 3.06 -16.92
N ASP A 190 5.86 2.72 -15.73
CA ASP A 190 7.12 2.00 -15.59
C ASP A 190 7.03 0.55 -16.09
N THR A 191 5.86 -0.07 -16.03
CA THR A 191 5.65 -1.47 -16.42
C THR A 191 4.83 -1.61 -17.69
N GLY A 192 3.99 -0.63 -18.02
CA GLY A 192 3.02 -0.70 -19.13
C GLY A 192 1.95 -1.77 -18.95
N ARG A 193 1.89 -2.45 -17.79
CA ARG A 193 0.94 -3.51 -17.49
C ARG A 193 -0.29 -2.97 -16.78
N LYS A 194 -1.46 -3.45 -17.14
CA LYS A 194 -2.73 -3.09 -16.49
C LYS A 194 -2.83 -3.75 -15.12
N ALA A 195 -3.40 -3.03 -14.14
CA ALA A 195 -3.66 -3.51 -12.79
C ALA A 195 -5.03 -3.02 -12.31
N ILE A 196 -5.70 -3.82 -11.48
CA ILE A 196 -6.89 -3.37 -10.76
C ILE A 196 -6.44 -2.43 -9.65
N TYR A 197 -7.03 -1.23 -9.60
CA TYR A 197 -6.67 -0.17 -8.67
C TYR A 197 -7.89 0.31 -7.90
N VAL A 198 -8.00 -0.06 -6.63
CA VAL A 198 -9.17 0.25 -5.79
C VAL A 198 -8.85 0.22 -4.31
N HIS A 199 -9.54 1.06 -3.54
CA HIS A 199 -9.63 0.99 -2.08
C HIS A 199 -11.12 0.89 -1.71
N PRO A 200 -11.66 -0.29 -1.37
CA PRO A 200 -13.08 -0.47 -1.08
C PRO A 200 -13.61 0.49 -0.01
N GLY A 201 -12.89 0.66 1.10
CA GLY A 201 -13.27 1.55 2.19
C GLY A 201 -13.27 3.05 1.84
N LYS A 202 -12.56 3.46 0.77
CA LYS A 202 -12.55 4.84 0.25
C LYS A 202 -13.43 5.00 -1.00
N LEU A 203 -14.00 3.93 -1.53
CA LEU A 203 -14.88 4.00 -2.68
C LEU A 203 -16.19 4.66 -2.28
N GLU A 204 -16.47 5.85 -2.81
CA GLU A 204 -17.78 6.45 -2.71
C GLU A 204 -18.75 5.76 -3.67
N LYS A 205 -18.36 5.68 -4.94
CA LYS A 205 -19.10 4.98 -6.00
C LYS A 205 -18.25 4.81 -7.27
N LEU A 206 -18.72 4.01 -8.19
CA LEU A 206 -18.30 4.04 -9.59
C LEU A 206 -19.05 5.17 -10.32
N VAL A 207 -18.38 5.83 -11.26
CA VAL A 207 -19.00 6.89 -12.05
C VAL A 207 -20.21 6.34 -12.80
N GLY A 208 -21.36 6.99 -12.65
CA GLY A 208 -22.63 6.58 -13.27
C GLY A 208 -23.36 5.41 -12.61
N MET A 209 -22.94 5.00 -11.38
CA MET A 209 -23.53 3.87 -10.65
C MET A 209 -23.89 4.29 -9.22
N GLU A 210 -24.90 3.67 -8.63
CA GLU A 210 -25.26 3.91 -7.23
C GLU A 210 -24.22 3.34 -6.27
N PRO A 211 -24.01 3.93 -5.07
CA PRO A 211 -23.00 3.49 -4.11
C PRO A 211 -23.08 2.01 -3.73
N ALA A 212 -24.28 1.51 -3.41
CA ALA A 212 -24.49 0.12 -3.01
C ALA A 212 -24.16 -0.87 -4.14
N GLU A 213 -24.54 -0.55 -5.38
CA GLU A 213 -24.25 -1.34 -6.57
C GLU A 213 -22.74 -1.33 -6.86
N SER A 214 -22.08 -0.18 -6.68
CA SER A 214 -20.64 -0.02 -6.84
C SER A 214 -19.86 -0.88 -5.85
N GLN A 215 -20.23 -0.85 -4.58
CA GLN A 215 -19.60 -1.67 -3.53
C GLN A 215 -19.77 -3.16 -3.82
N GLN A 216 -20.97 -3.60 -4.22
CA GLN A 216 -21.23 -5.00 -4.55
C GLN A 216 -20.39 -5.47 -5.75
N LEU A 217 -20.27 -4.62 -6.78
CA LEU A 217 -19.45 -4.94 -7.96
C LEU A 217 -17.97 -5.12 -7.57
N ILE A 218 -17.42 -4.20 -6.78
CA ILE A 218 -16.03 -4.27 -6.34
C ILE A 218 -15.80 -5.46 -5.41
N GLN A 219 -16.72 -5.74 -4.48
CA GLN A 219 -16.63 -6.92 -3.63
C GLN A 219 -16.59 -8.21 -4.46
N ASN A 220 -17.54 -8.39 -5.36
CA ASN A 220 -17.58 -9.57 -6.24
C ASN A 220 -16.32 -9.70 -7.11
N LEU A 221 -15.78 -8.57 -7.60
CA LEU A 221 -14.55 -8.56 -8.36
C LEU A 221 -13.37 -9.04 -7.51
N LEU A 222 -13.20 -8.49 -6.31
CA LEU A 222 -12.08 -8.86 -5.43
C LEU A 222 -12.20 -10.31 -4.94
N GLU A 223 -13.39 -10.78 -4.57
CA GLU A 223 -13.62 -12.19 -4.21
C GLU A 223 -13.24 -13.15 -5.35
N LYS A 224 -13.48 -12.75 -6.59
CA LYS A 224 -13.14 -13.56 -7.77
C LYS A 224 -11.65 -13.62 -8.04
N VAL A 225 -10.92 -12.51 -7.90
CA VAL A 225 -9.54 -12.41 -8.37
C VAL A 225 -8.47 -12.61 -7.28
N LEU A 226 -8.81 -12.42 -6.01
CA LEU A 226 -7.88 -12.57 -4.90
C LEU A 226 -7.69 -14.04 -4.53
N THR A 227 -6.92 -14.75 -5.34
CA THR A 227 -6.58 -16.15 -5.12
C THR A 227 -5.23 -16.30 -4.42
N PRO A 228 -4.96 -17.40 -3.71
CA PRO A 228 -3.67 -17.63 -3.04
C PRO A 228 -2.46 -17.52 -3.99
N ASP A 229 -2.65 -17.87 -5.28
CA ASP A 229 -1.58 -17.92 -6.28
C ASP A 229 -1.00 -16.54 -6.62
N ILE A 230 -1.77 -15.47 -6.41
CA ILE A 230 -1.33 -14.09 -6.66
C ILE A 230 -0.94 -13.34 -5.38
N CYS A 231 -1.02 -14.00 -4.24
CA CYS A 231 -0.81 -13.41 -2.92
C CYS A 231 0.53 -13.82 -2.30
N TYR A 232 1.06 -12.95 -1.47
CA TYR A 232 2.19 -13.20 -0.59
C TYR A 232 1.87 -12.68 0.81
N ARG A 233 2.12 -13.47 1.85
CA ARG A 233 1.97 -13.09 3.26
C ARG A 233 3.35 -12.80 3.85
N HIS A 234 3.59 -11.55 4.18
CA HIS A 234 4.82 -11.10 4.81
C HIS A 234 4.78 -11.34 6.31
N LYS A 235 5.74 -12.09 6.79
CA LYS A 235 6.04 -12.24 8.23
C LYS A 235 7.12 -11.25 8.60
N TRP A 236 6.73 -10.26 9.36
CA TRP A 236 7.60 -9.18 9.77
C TRP A 236 8.74 -9.65 10.69
N LYS A 237 9.88 -9.00 10.56
CA LYS A 237 10.97 -9.01 11.53
C LYS A 237 11.31 -7.57 11.88
N GLU A 238 11.76 -7.33 13.12
CA GLU A 238 12.27 -6.00 13.50
C GLU A 238 13.43 -5.60 12.58
N GLY A 239 13.41 -4.34 12.13
CA GLY A 239 14.35 -3.83 11.15
C GLY A 239 13.99 -4.15 9.69
N ASP A 240 12.81 -4.71 9.40
CA ASP A 240 12.33 -4.81 8.02
C ASP A 240 11.86 -3.44 7.52
N LEU A 241 12.43 -2.96 6.41
CA LEU A 241 11.83 -1.92 5.60
C LEU A 241 11.19 -2.58 4.39
N LEU A 242 9.88 -2.39 4.24
CA LEU A 242 9.10 -2.89 3.11
C LEU A 242 8.58 -1.73 2.27
N LEU A 243 8.77 -1.82 0.96
CA LEU A 243 8.16 -0.93 -0.03
C LEU A 243 7.18 -1.72 -0.89
N CYS A 244 5.99 -1.17 -1.17
CA CYS A 244 5.05 -1.74 -2.14
C CYS A 244 4.56 -0.70 -3.14
N ASP A 245 4.35 -1.15 -4.39
CA ASP A 245 3.84 -0.29 -5.48
C ASP A 245 2.31 -0.16 -5.38
N ASN A 246 1.83 0.96 -4.88
CA ASN A 246 0.39 1.23 -4.71
C ASN A 246 -0.41 1.16 -6.00
N ARG A 247 0.24 1.29 -7.16
CA ARG A 247 -0.44 1.32 -8.46
C ARG A 247 -0.85 -0.06 -8.94
N ALA A 248 -0.25 -1.13 -8.35
CA ALA A 248 -0.43 -2.51 -8.80
C ALA A 248 -0.48 -3.54 -7.66
N VAL A 249 -0.59 -3.08 -6.41
CA VAL A 249 -0.65 -3.93 -5.22
C VAL A 249 -1.87 -3.56 -4.38
N LEU A 250 -2.63 -4.57 -3.97
CA LEU A 250 -3.48 -4.45 -2.79
C LEU A 250 -2.80 -5.12 -1.61
N HIS A 251 -2.99 -4.55 -0.42
CA HIS A 251 -2.49 -5.14 0.81
C HIS A 251 -3.58 -5.21 1.88
N LEU A 252 -3.37 -6.10 2.84
CA LEU A 252 -4.27 -6.37 3.96
C LEU A 252 -3.43 -6.59 5.21
N SER A 253 -3.65 -5.79 6.23
CA SER A 253 -3.01 -5.99 7.53
C SER A 253 -3.76 -7.05 8.34
N LEU A 254 -3.02 -8.03 8.86
CA LEU A 254 -3.57 -9.15 9.64
C LEU A 254 -3.36 -8.95 11.16
N ILE A 255 -3.17 -7.71 11.61
CA ILE A 255 -2.94 -7.39 13.03
C ILE A 255 -4.07 -7.93 13.94
N HIS A 256 -5.22 -8.27 13.40
CA HIS A 256 -6.42 -8.63 14.14
C HIS A 256 -6.83 -10.10 14.07
N ILE A 257 -6.03 -10.91 13.40
CA ILE A 257 -6.37 -12.33 13.25
C ILE A 257 -5.43 -13.18 14.10
#